data_eb2fd1a61970e4a6d6921fcbd94af0f2
#
_entry.id   eb2fd1a61970e4a6d6921fcbd94af0f2
#
_cell.length_a   1.000
_cell.length_b   1.000
_cell.length_c   1.000
_cell.angle_alpha   90.00
_cell.angle_beta   90.00
_cell.angle_gamma   90.00
#
_symmetry.space_group_name_H-M   'P 1'
#
loop_
_entity.id
_entity.type
_entity.pdbx_description
1 polymer ?
#
loop_
_entity_poly.entity_id
_entity_poly.type
_entity_poly.pdbx_seq_one_letter_code
_entity_poly.pdbx_strand_id
1 'polypeptide(L)'
;MNRSYFSDIAPISYEGPDSRNPMAFRYYDKNRVVLGKTMEQQLRMAVCYWHTFNWDGFDVFGAGTFRRPWHGGPLDQTAADLKLDNAFEFFTKLGLPYFCFHDVDVMAQAQTIREHVSNFLHMVEKIERKISATGIKVLWGTANLFSHPRYMAGGATNPDPDVFRFAATQVRHCLEATHRLKGENYVLWGGREGYDTLLNTNLKQEKDQLGRFISLVVEHKHKIGFNGLILIEPKPHEPTKHQYDFDVDTIYGFLQHHGLEKEVKVNIESNHATLSGHSFEHEIAMAVDFGIFGSIDMNRGDPQNGWDTDQFPNDLTEITLALYYVLKGGGFTSGGNNFDAKVRRQSIDPADLFYGHIGAIDILARGLLSAAAMLEGGELKSFVDQRYARWQEDSAKSILEGRASLAAIADGAVADDVTPVPRSGSQEYLENIVARYTT
;
A
#
# COMPACT_ATOMS: atom_id res chain seq x y z
N MET A 1 13.44 22.78 -28.91
CA MET A 1 12.49 22.06 -28.01
C MET A 1 13.22 20.83 -27.53
N ASN A 2 13.47 20.69 -26.23
CA ASN A 2 14.04 19.46 -25.72
C ASN A 2 13.01 18.33 -25.95
N ARG A 3 13.45 17.27 -26.61
CA ARG A 3 12.65 16.06 -26.83
C ARG A 3 12.29 15.46 -25.47
N SER A 4 11.02 15.07 -25.26
CA SER A 4 10.62 14.39 -24.01
C SER A 4 11.43 13.11 -23.80
N TYR A 5 11.68 12.76 -22.53
CA TYR A 5 12.44 11.56 -22.15
C TYR A 5 11.79 10.24 -22.67
N PHE A 6 10.48 10.21 -22.77
CA PHE A 6 9.72 9.05 -23.26
C PHE A 6 9.21 9.19 -24.71
N SER A 7 9.70 10.17 -25.47
CA SER A 7 9.20 10.49 -26.82
C SER A 7 9.16 9.31 -27.79
N ASP A 8 10.07 8.35 -27.65
CA ASP A 8 10.19 7.18 -28.55
C ASP A 8 9.29 6.00 -28.15
N ILE A 9 8.56 6.12 -27.03
CA ILE A 9 7.67 5.08 -26.52
C ILE A 9 6.23 5.43 -26.91
N ALA A 10 5.56 4.51 -27.62
CA ALA A 10 4.15 4.64 -27.95
C ALA A 10 3.26 4.39 -26.71
N PRO A 11 2.01 4.86 -26.70
CA PRO A 11 1.05 4.46 -25.66
C PRO A 11 0.87 2.94 -25.59
N ILE A 12 0.82 2.42 -24.36
CA ILE A 12 0.67 0.99 -24.09
C ILE A 12 -0.81 0.61 -24.24
N SER A 13 -1.08 -0.50 -24.90
CA SER A 13 -2.45 -0.99 -25.13
C SER A 13 -2.56 -2.49 -24.88
N TYR A 14 -3.79 -2.95 -24.66
CA TYR A 14 -4.10 -4.38 -24.58
C TYR A 14 -4.06 -5.00 -25.98
N GLU A 15 -3.31 -6.09 -26.14
CA GLU A 15 -3.18 -6.84 -27.39
C GLU A 15 -3.59 -8.33 -27.25
N GLY A 16 -3.88 -8.77 -26.02
CA GLY A 16 -4.28 -10.15 -25.75
C GLY A 16 -3.12 -11.10 -25.42
N PRO A 17 -3.43 -12.31 -24.90
CA PRO A 17 -2.47 -13.22 -24.31
C PRO A 17 -1.42 -13.76 -25.30
N ASP A 18 -1.73 -13.76 -26.59
CA ASP A 18 -0.82 -14.25 -27.63
C ASP A 18 0.17 -13.18 -28.13
N SER A 19 0.04 -11.94 -27.69
CA SER A 19 0.95 -10.85 -28.09
C SER A 19 2.39 -11.15 -27.68
N ARG A 20 3.30 -10.89 -28.62
CA ARG A 20 4.76 -10.93 -28.39
C ARG A 20 5.37 -9.54 -28.26
N ASN A 21 4.55 -8.50 -28.31
CA ASN A 21 5.00 -7.14 -28.10
C ASN A 21 5.31 -6.91 -26.60
N PRO A 22 6.57 -6.64 -26.20
CA PRO A 22 6.90 -6.41 -24.81
C PRO A 22 6.36 -5.07 -24.27
N MET A 23 5.87 -4.20 -25.18
CA MET A 23 5.27 -2.90 -24.86
C MET A 23 3.75 -2.93 -24.98
N ALA A 24 3.10 -4.05 -24.66
CA ALA A 24 1.65 -4.20 -24.66
C ALA A 24 1.18 -5.01 -23.46
N PHE A 25 -0.04 -4.79 -23.01
CA PHE A 25 -0.70 -5.62 -22.02
C PHE A 25 -1.23 -6.90 -22.67
N ARG A 26 -0.98 -8.01 -22.05
CA ARG A 26 -1.46 -9.33 -22.47
C ARG A 26 -2.72 -9.77 -21.72
N TYR A 27 -2.89 -9.29 -20.49
CA TYR A 27 -4.00 -9.69 -19.61
C TYR A 27 -4.81 -8.51 -19.09
N TYR A 28 -4.21 -7.33 -19.00
CA TYR A 28 -4.92 -6.13 -18.55
C TYR A 28 -5.77 -5.52 -19.67
N ASP A 29 -7.01 -5.98 -19.78
CA ASP A 29 -8.07 -5.29 -20.51
C ASP A 29 -8.89 -4.45 -19.53
N LYS A 30 -8.63 -3.15 -19.48
CA LYS A 30 -9.26 -2.24 -18.51
C LYS A 30 -10.78 -2.25 -18.52
N ASN A 31 -11.40 -2.58 -19.67
CA ASN A 31 -12.84 -2.58 -19.86
C ASN A 31 -13.49 -3.95 -19.58
N ARG A 32 -12.69 -5.01 -19.43
CA ARG A 32 -13.21 -6.34 -19.13
C ARG A 32 -13.93 -6.34 -17.78
N VAL A 33 -15.17 -6.82 -17.76
CA VAL A 33 -15.97 -6.90 -16.54
C VAL A 33 -15.59 -8.16 -15.77
N VAL A 34 -15.28 -7.99 -14.48
CA VAL A 34 -14.96 -9.05 -13.52
C VAL A 34 -15.80 -8.81 -12.25
N LEU A 35 -16.65 -9.75 -11.88
CA LEU A 35 -17.55 -9.64 -10.71
C LEU A 35 -18.33 -8.30 -10.68
N GLY A 36 -18.86 -7.90 -11.83
CA GLY A 36 -19.74 -6.74 -11.96
C GLY A 36 -19.09 -5.36 -12.05
N LYS A 37 -17.75 -5.27 -11.97
CA LYS A 37 -16.97 -4.03 -12.18
C LYS A 37 -15.97 -4.24 -13.31
N THR A 38 -15.53 -3.16 -13.97
CA THR A 38 -14.44 -3.28 -14.94
C THR A 38 -13.12 -3.64 -14.21
N MET A 39 -12.18 -4.24 -14.93
CA MET A 39 -10.84 -4.59 -14.39
C MET A 39 -10.13 -3.34 -13.84
N GLU A 40 -10.25 -2.18 -14.51
CA GLU A 40 -9.74 -0.90 -14.01
C GLU A 40 -10.38 -0.50 -12.68
N GLN A 41 -11.70 -0.67 -12.53
CA GLN A 41 -12.44 -0.38 -11.30
C GLN A 41 -12.14 -1.37 -10.17
N GLN A 42 -11.82 -2.63 -10.49
CA GLN A 42 -11.43 -3.62 -9.50
C GLN A 42 -10.02 -3.37 -8.97
N LEU A 43 -9.06 -3.11 -9.86
CA LEU A 43 -7.64 -3.03 -9.51
C LEU A 43 -7.19 -1.64 -9.06
N ARG A 44 -7.78 -0.55 -9.58
CA ARG A 44 -7.51 0.84 -9.20
C ARG A 44 -6.00 1.14 -9.07
N MET A 45 -5.24 0.82 -10.12
CA MET A 45 -3.78 0.85 -10.09
C MET A 45 -3.22 2.27 -10.19
N ALA A 46 -2.17 2.55 -9.42
CA ALA A 46 -1.44 3.81 -9.37
C ALA A 46 0.06 3.61 -9.59
N VAL A 47 0.72 4.64 -10.10
CA VAL A 47 2.19 4.72 -10.17
C VAL A 47 2.70 5.53 -8.99
N CYS A 48 3.69 5.03 -8.25
CA CYS A 48 4.38 5.81 -7.24
C CYS A 48 5.36 6.81 -7.87
N TYR A 49 5.38 8.05 -7.35
CA TYR A 49 6.24 9.09 -7.90
C TYR A 49 7.71 8.91 -7.47
N TRP A 50 7.96 8.48 -6.23
CA TRP A 50 9.30 8.40 -5.63
C TRP A 50 10.19 7.36 -6.32
N HIS A 51 9.81 6.11 -6.39
CA HIS A 51 10.59 5.06 -7.04
C HIS A 51 10.70 5.23 -8.55
N THR A 52 9.63 5.74 -9.17
CA THR A 52 9.59 5.89 -10.63
C THR A 52 10.41 7.08 -11.11
N PHE A 53 10.42 8.22 -10.39
CA PHE A 53 11.03 9.46 -10.90
C PHE A 53 12.12 10.04 -10.00
N ASN A 54 12.13 9.79 -8.68
CA ASN A 54 13.13 10.35 -7.77
C ASN A 54 14.32 9.44 -7.53
N TRP A 55 14.09 8.12 -7.46
CA TRP A 55 15.18 7.19 -7.27
C TRP A 55 16.07 7.15 -8.52
N ASP A 56 17.38 7.35 -8.32
CA ASP A 56 18.38 7.47 -9.38
C ASP A 56 19.21 6.20 -9.58
N GLY A 57 18.84 5.11 -8.92
CA GLY A 57 19.57 3.83 -8.96
C GLY A 57 20.67 3.71 -7.91
N PHE A 58 20.72 4.60 -6.90
CA PHE A 58 21.64 4.45 -5.77
C PHE A 58 21.21 3.31 -4.84
N ASP A 59 22.17 2.77 -4.12
CA ASP A 59 21.98 1.89 -2.97
C ASP A 59 23.01 2.22 -1.88
N VAL A 60 22.98 1.51 -0.77
CA VAL A 60 23.93 1.73 0.34
C VAL A 60 25.38 1.43 -0.03
N PHE A 61 25.62 0.79 -1.16
CA PHE A 61 26.95 0.38 -1.65
C PHE A 61 27.48 1.24 -2.79
N GLY A 62 26.65 2.10 -3.41
CA GLY A 62 27.10 2.88 -4.54
C GLY A 62 26.17 3.97 -5.04
N ALA A 63 26.76 4.92 -5.78
CA ALA A 63 26.04 6.03 -6.39
C ALA A 63 25.04 5.61 -7.45
N GLY A 64 24.09 6.51 -7.76
CA GLY A 64 23.06 6.32 -8.77
C GLY A 64 23.60 6.02 -10.18
N THR A 65 22.90 5.17 -10.89
CA THR A 65 23.25 4.69 -12.24
C THR A 65 22.43 5.36 -13.35
N PHE A 66 21.27 5.97 -13.01
CA PHE A 66 20.36 6.53 -14.01
C PHE A 66 20.80 7.91 -14.49
N ARG A 67 20.67 8.17 -15.79
CA ARG A 67 20.96 9.44 -16.44
C ARG A 67 19.66 10.09 -16.95
N ARG A 68 18.81 10.49 -15.99
CA ARG A 68 17.53 11.15 -16.30
C ARG A 68 17.72 12.66 -16.33
N PRO A 69 17.03 13.40 -17.21
CA PRO A 69 17.27 14.85 -17.37
C PRO A 69 17.06 15.69 -16.10
N TRP A 70 16.24 15.23 -15.18
CA TRP A 70 15.95 15.91 -13.90
C TRP A 70 16.86 15.48 -12.74
N HIS A 71 17.83 14.55 -12.96
CA HIS A 71 18.79 14.11 -11.94
C HIS A 71 20.15 14.81 -12.06
N GLY A 72 20.33 15.66 -13.06
CA GLY A 72 21.67 16.23 -13.41
C GLY A 72 22.16 17.39 -12.53
N GLY A 73 21.45 17.75 -11.45
CA GLY A 73 21.80 18.86 -10.59
C GLY A 73 20.91 18.93 -9.34
N PRO A 74 20.95 20.05 -8.59
CA PRO A 74 20.04 20.24 -7.47
C PRO A 74 18.59 20.21 -7.96
N LEU A 75 17.69 19.69 -7.13
CA LEU A 75 16.26 19.70 -7.42
C LEU A 75 15.72 21.13 -7.25
N ASP A 76 15.96 21.96 -8.25
CA ASP A 76 15.38 23.29 -8.36
C ASP A 76 14.01 23.27 -9.03
N GLN A 77 13.41 24.45 -9.22
CA GLN A 77 12.07 24.55 -9.82
C GLN A 77 12.05 24.03 -11.25
N THR A 78 13.13 24.23 -12.02
CA THR A 78 13.23 23.75 -13.42
C THR A 78 13.26 22.21 -13.47
N ALA A 79 14.05 21.59 -12.59
CA ALA A 79 14.11 20.14 -12.47
C ALA A 79 12.77 19.55 -12.00
N ALA A 80 12.10 20.19 -11.02
CA ALA A 80 10.78 19.77 -10.56
C ALA A 80 9.72 19.84 -11.68
N ASP A 81 9.72 20.92 -12.47
CA ASP A 81 8.83 21.09 -13.61
C ASP A 81 9.07 20.03 -14.69
N LEU A 82 10.32 19.82 -15.07
CA LEU A 82 10.70 18.82 -16.06
C LEU A 82 10.30 17.41 -15.63
N LYS A 83 10.51 17.09 -14.35
CA LYS A 83 10.12 15.81 -13.76
C LYS A 83 8.62 15.62 -13.81
N LEU A 84 7.84 16.64 -13.44
CA LEU A 84 6.38 16.60 -13.49
C LEU A 84 5.85 16.38 -14.91
N ASP A 85 6.43 17.08 -15.90
CA ASP A 85 6.03 16.91 -17.30
C ASP A 85 6.25 15.48 -17.79
N ASN A 86 7.40 14.89 -17.49
CA ASN A 86 7.73 13.53 -17.86
C ASN A 86 6.90 12.49 -17.07
N ALA A 87 6.58 12.76 -15.81
CA ALA A 87 5.73 11.89 -15.01
C ALA A 87 4.32 11.77 -15.62
N PHE A 88 3.69 12.88 -15.97
CA PHE A 88 2.36 12.84 -16.57
C PHE A 88 2.38 12.27 -17.99
N GLU A 89 3.47 12.44 -18.75
CA GLU A 89 3.65 11.72 -20.01
C GLU A 89 3.70 10.21 -19.79
N PHE A 90 4.49 9.75 -18.81
CA PHE A 90 4.58 8.33 -18.46
C PHE A 90 3.23 7.76 -18.04
N PHE A 91 2.50 8.42 -17.13
CA PHE A 91 1.19 7.96 -16.68
C PHE A 91 0.20 7.84 -17.85
N THR A 92 0.20 8.84 -18.74
CA THR A 92 -0.68 8.86 -19.92
C THR A 92 -0.34 7.72 -20.89
N LYS A 93 0.94 7.48 -21.15
CA LYS A 93 1.39 6.41 -22.07
C LYS A 93 1.15 5.03 -21.47
N LEU A 94 1.35 4.87 -20.18
CA LEU A 94 1.05 3.62 -19.46
C LEU A 94 -0.47 3.36 -19.38
N GLY A 95 -1.28 4.42 -19.39
CA GLY A 95 -2.74 4.33 -19.40
C GLY A 95 -3.35 3.97 -18.04
N LEU A 96 -2.65 4.27 -16.92
CA LEU A 96 -3.19 4.07 -15.56
C LEU A 96 -3.94 5.32 -15.07
N PRO A 97 -5.02 5.11 -14.27
CA PRO A 97 -5.88 6.21 -13.84
C PRO A 97 -5.35 7.01 -12.65
N TYR A 98 -4.36 6.47 -11.90
CA TYR A 98 -3.92 7.05 -10.63
C TYR A 98 -2.40 7.17 -10.50
N PHE A 99 -1.98 8.08 -9.61
CA PHE A 99 -0.61 8.17 -9.10
C PHE A 99 -0.62 8.50 -7.61
N CYS A 100 0.51 8.24 -6.92
CA CYS A 100 0.77 8.56 -5.52
C CYS A 100 2.06 9.38 -5.41
N PHE A 101 2.16 10.26 -4.41
CA PHE A 101 3.34 11.12 -4.22
C PHE A 101 3.58 11.50 -2.75
N HIS A 102 4.84 11.77 -2.41
CA HIS A 102 5.19 12.54 -1.22
C HIS A 102 5.34 14.04 -1.58
N ASP A 103 5.12 14.91 -0.61
CA ASP A 103 5.29 16.36 -0.78
C ASP A 103 6.66 16.73 -1.39
N VAL A 104 7.75 16.15 -0.85
CA VAL A 104 9.12 16.43 -1.31
C VAL A 104 9.44 15.87 -2.70
N ASP A 105 8.70 14.87 -3.16
CA ASP A 105 8.95 14.24 -4.45
C ASP A 105 8.69 15.19 -5.61
N VAL A 106 7.67 16.01 -5.46
CA VAL A 106 7.14 16.82 -6.57
C VAL A 106 7.69 18.25 -6.58
N MET A 107 8.25 18.74 -5.48
CA MET A 107 8.65 20.14 -5.33
C MET A 107 10.16 20.37 -5.45
N ALA A 108 10.57 21.62 -5.68
CA ALA A 108 11.95 22.06 -5.53
C ALA A 108 12.39 21.96 -4.06
N GLN A 109 13.68 21.64 -3.85
CA GLN A 109 14.26 21.53 -2.52
C GLN A 109 14.08 22.83 -1.73
N ALA A 110 13.83 22.73 -0.42
CA ALA A 110 13.60 23.86 0.48
C ALA A 110 14.54 23.78 1.69
N GLN A 111 14.99 24.95 2.17
CA GLN A 111 15.85 25.06 3.36
C GLN A 111 15.02 25.37 4.62
N THR A 112 13.88 26.04 4.47
CA THR A 112 13.02 26.46 5.58
C THR A 112 11.59 25.92 5.40
N ILE A 113 10.83 25.87 6.50
CA ILE A 113 9.43 25.44 6.44
C ILE A 113 8.57 26.38 5.57
N ARG A 114 8.90 27.69 5.52
CA ARG A 114 8.18 28.64 4.66
C ARG A 114 8.45 28.38 3.18
N GLU A 115 9.70 28.12 2.83
CA GLU A 115 10.06 27.72 1.45
C GLU A 115 9.41 26.40 1.08
N HIS A 116 9.43 25.39 1.98
CA HIS A 116 8.78 24.11 1.78
C HIS A 116 7.32 24.29 1.41
N VAL A 117 6.56 25.00 2.23
CA VAL A 117 5.14 25.26 1.98
C VAL A 117 4.93 26.01 0.66
N SER A 118 5.73 27.05 0.40
CA SER A 118 5.62 27.85 -0.83
C SER A 118 5.92 27.01 -2.08
N ASN A 119 7.03 26.25 -2.08
CA ASN A 119 7.45 25.42 -3.20
C ASN A 119 6.43 24.30 -3.46
N PHE A 120 5.93 23.67 -2.40
CA PHE A 120 4.94 22.62 -2.52
C PHE A 120 3.63 23.14 -3.11
N LEU A 121 3.08 24.23 -2.57
CA LEU A 121 1.82 24.82 -3.07
C LEU A 121 1.94 25.28 -4.53
N HIS A 122 3.11 25.80 -4.93
CA HIS A 122 3.38 26.12 -6.33
C HIS A 122 3.28 24.88 -7.24
N MET A 123 3.81 23.74 -6.81
CA MET A 123 3.70 22.49 -7.58
C MET A 123 2.28 21.92 -7.55
N VAL A 124 1.56 22.05 -6.45
CA VAL A 124 0.14 21.63 -6.38
C VAL A 124 -0.70 22.33 -7.46
N GLU A 125 -0.47 23.62 -7.72
CA GLU A 125 -1.16 24.33 -8.83
C GLU A 125 -0.81 23.75 -10.21
N LYS A 126 0.43 23.32 -10.41
CA LYS A 126 0.85 22.67 -11.66
C LYS A 126 0.26 21.29 -11.81
N ILE A 127 0.26 20.50 -10.74
CA ILE A 127 -0.36 19.16 -10.69
C ILE A 127 -1.85 19.28 -11.01
N GLU A 128 -2.56 20.23 -10.41
CA GLU A 128 -3.98 20.49 -10.67
C GLU A 128 -4.28 20.75 -12.15
N ARG A 129 -3.43 21.53 -12.82
CA ARG A 129 -3.52 21.73 -14.27
C ARG A 129 -3.29 20.45 -15.07
N LYS A 130 -2.30 19.63 -14.68
CA LYS A 130 -2.01 18.34 -15.32
C LYS A 130 -3.18 17.36 -15.16
N ILE A 131 -3.71 17.24 -13.95
CA ILE A 131 -4.91 16.42 -13.65
C ILE A 131 -6.08 16.87 -14.53
N SER A 132 -6.33 18.18 -14.62
CA SER A 132 -7.41 18.72 -15.46
C SER A 132 -7.23 18.43 -16.94
N ALA A 133 -5.99 18.40 -17.42
CA ALA A 133 -5.68 18.15 -18.83
C ALA A 133 -5.71 16.67 -19.22
N THR A 134 -5.39 15.76 -18.27
CA THR A 134 -5.20 14.32 -18.56
C THR A 134 -6.32 13.44 -18.01
N GLY A 135 -7.04 13.89 -17.00
CA GLY A 135 -8.01 13.08 -16.26
C GLY A 135 -7.38 12.08 -15.26
N ILE A 136 -6.06 12.04 -15.16
CA ILE A 136 -5.34 11.21 -14.18
C ILE A 136 -5.58 11.77 -12.78
N LYS A 137 -5.72 10.91 -11.77
CA LYS A 137 -6.14 11.26 -10.41
C LYS A 137 -5.06 10.93 -9.40
N VAL A 138 -5.16 11.52 -8.21
CA VAL A 138 -4.37 11.13 -7.04
C VAL A 138 -5.09 9.99 -6.32
N LEU A 139 -4.43 8.83 -6.16
CA LEU A 139 -4.94 7.76 -5.30
C LEU A 139 -4.72 8.13 -3.83
N TRP A 140 -3.52 8.60 -3.50
CA TRP A 140 -3.21 9.19 -2.21
C TRP A 140 -1.97 10.08 -2.28
N GLY A 141 -1.93 11.07 -1.39
CA GLY A 141 -0.77 11.88 -1.10
C GLY A 141 -0.26 11.61 0.31
N THR A 142 1.00 11.93 0.57
CA THR A 142 1.61 11.82 1.90
C THR A 142 2.73 12.81 2.10
N ALA A 143 3.07 13.13 3.35
CA ALA A 143 4.23 13.92 3.71
C ALA A 143 5.42 13.00 4.01
N ASN A 144 6.61 13.32 3.47
CA ASN A 144 7.82 12.61 3.80
C ASN A 144 8.36 13.07 5.16
N LEU A 145 8.15 12.26 6.18
CA LEU A 145 8.59 12.52 7.56
C LEU A 145 9.79 11.63 7.98
N PHE A 146 10.61 11.19 7.02
CA PHE A 146 11.67 10.20 7.29
C PHE A 146 13.01 10.49 6.61
N SER A 147 13.04 11.08 5.42
CA SER A 147 14.30 11.20 4.65
C SER A 147 15.20 12.34 5.12
N HIS A 148 14.66 13.43 5.66
CA HIS A 148 15.46 14.57 6.13
C HIS A 148 16.10 14.26 7.49
N PRO A 149 17.38 14.65 7.75
CA PRO A 149 18.07 14.38 9.03
C PRO A 149 17.32 14.80 10.30
N ARG A 150 16.44 15.82 10.24
CA ARG A 150 15.59 16.20 11.38
C ARG A 150 14.71 15.07 11.90
N TYR A 151 14.34 14.13 11.04
CA TYR A 151 13.48 12.99 11.35
C TYR A 151 14.25 11.73 11.76
N MET A 152 15.56 11.84 12.07
CA MET A 152 16.37 10.69 12.46
C MET A 152 15.84 9.91 13.67
N ALA A 153 15.01 10.55 14.51
CA ALA A 153 14.33 9.97 15.66
C ALA A 153 12.79 10.11 15.55
N GLY A 154 12.25 9.99 14.33
CA GLY A 154 10.83 10.14 14.04
C GLY A 154 10.39 11.59 13.79
N GLY A 155 9.18 11.73 13.31
CA GLY A 155 8.46 13.01 13.20
C GLY A 155 7.49 13.19 14.36
N ALA A 156 6.53 12.30 14.47
CA ALA A 156 5.52 12.30 15.53
C ALA A 156 6.09 11.85 16.90
N THR A 157 6.97 10.84 16.90
CA THR A 157 7.58 10.29 18.10
C THR A 157 8.85 11.01 18.55
N ASN A 158 9.28 12.04 17.81
CA ASN A 158 10.53 12.75 18.10
C ASN A 158 10.57 13.32 19.50
N PRO A 159 11.72 13.19 20.21
CA PRO A 159 11.90 13.79 21.54
C PRO A 159 11.91 15.33 21.53
N ASP A 160 12.13 15.95 20.35
CA ASP A 160 12.10 17.40 20.17
C ASP A 160 10.70 17.85 19.66
N PRO A 161 9.94 18.63 20.44
CA PRO A 161 8.62 19.11 20.06
C PRO A 161 8.63 20.04 18.82
N ASP A 162 9.75 20.67 18.49
CA ASP A 162 9.83 21.48 17.28
C ASP A 162 9.89 20.62 16.02
N VAL A 163 10.43 19.41 16.09
CA VAL A 163 10.33 18.43 14.99
C VAL A 163 8.90 17.95 14.80
N PHE A 164 8.19 17.65 15.89
CA PHE A 164 6.75 17.33 15.84
C PHE A 164 5.94 18.48 15.18
N ARG A 165 6.20 19.73 15.55
CA ARG A 165 5.54 20.90 14.94
C ARG A 165 5.85 21.04 13.46
N PHE A 166 7.09 20.77 13.06
CA PHE A 166 7.48 20.78 11.65
C PHE A 166 6.75 19.69 10.87
N ALA A 167 6.75 18.45 11.39
CA ALA A 167 6.03 17.31 10.80
C ALA A 167 4.53 17.60 10.65
N ALA A 168 3.90 18.12 11.69
CA ALA A 168 2.49 18.52 11.67
C ALA A 168 2.20 19.57 10.59
N THR A 169 3.14 20.50 10.33
CA THR A 169 3.00 21.50 9.27
C THR A 169 3.06 20.84 7.89
N GLN A 170 4.00 19.93 7.65
CA GLN A 170 4.08 19.20 6.38
C GLN A 170 2.82 18.39 6.14
N VAL A 171 2.39 17.57 7.12
CA VAL A 171 1.18 16.74 7.02
C VAL A 171 -0.05 17.61 6.75
N ARG A 172 -0.23 18.71 7.47
CA ARG A 172 -1.36 19.61 7.24
C ARG A 172 -1.43 20.08 5.79
N HIS A 173 -0.33 20.63 5.26
CA HIS A 173 -0.34 21.20 3.91
C HIS A 173 -0.46 20.11 2.84
N CYS A 174 0.14 18.92 3.06
CA CYS A 174 0.01 17.82 2.14
C CYS A 174 -1.41 17.21 2.14
N LEU A 175 -2.07 17.11 3.29
CA LEU A 175 -3.46 16.66 3.39
C LEU A 175 -4.42 17.67 2.73
N GLU A 176 -4.24 18.98 2.98
CA GLU A 176 -5.01 20.04 2.32
C GLU A 176 -4.80 20.03 0.80
N ALA A 177 -3.56 19.79 0.34
CA ALA A 177 -3.26 19.66 -1.09
C ALA A 177 -3.90 18.40 -1.70
N THR A 178 -3.83 17.27 -1.01
CA THR A 178 -4.49 16.03 -1.44
C THR A 178 -6.01 16.25 -1.58
N HIS A 179 -6.62 16.92 -0.63
CA HIS A 179 -8.04 17.31 -0.70
C HIS A 179 -8.33 18.21 -1.91
N ARG A 180 -7.52 19.28 -2.12
CA ARG A 180 -7.63 20.20 -3.25
C ARG A 180 -7.51 19.48 -4.60
N LEU A 181 -6.59 18.54 -4.72
CA LEU A 181 -6.36 17.71 -5.91
C LEU A 181 -7.40 16.61 -6.09
N LYS A 182 -8.40 16.53 -5.20
CA LYS A 182 -9.43 15.47 -5.18
C LYS A 182 -8.83 14.08 -5.03
N GLY A 183 -7.74 13.97 -4.29
CA GLY A 183 -7.14 12.69 -3.92
C GLY A 183 -8.12 11.85 -3.09
N GLU A 184 -8.05 10.54 -3.28
CA GLU A 184 -9.04 9.65 -2.70
C GLU A 184 -8.68 9.24 -1.27
N ASN A 185 -7.39 9.24 -0.88
CA ASN A 185 -6.91 8.86 0.45
C ASN A 185 -5.68 9.67 0.84
N TYR A 186 -5.25 9.52 2.09
CA TYR A 186 -4.01 10.07 2.62
C TYR A 186 -3.27 8.99 3.42
N VAL A 187 -1.99 8.76 3.13
CA VAL A 187 -1.17 7.74 3.79
C VAL A 187 -0.23 8.37 4.81
N LEU A 188 0.03 7.66 5.89
CA LEU A 188 1.09 7.91 6.87
C LEU A 188 1.99 6.67 6.93
N TRP A 189 3.21 6.79 6.42
CA TRP A 189 4.25 5.78 6.61
C TRP A 189 5.19 6.18 7.73
N GLY A 190 5.31 5.32 8.72
CA GLY A 190 6.04 5.55 9.96
C GLY A 190 7.51 5.12 9.94
N GLY A 191 8.23 5.24 8.82
CA GLY A 191 9.57 4.67 8.63
C GLY A 191 10.63 5.07 9.67
N ARG A 192 10.45 6.18 10.40
CA ARG A 192 11.30 6.60 11.52
C ARG A 192 10.55 6.64 12.85
N GLU A 193 9.28 6.29 12.88
CA GLU A 193 8.47 6.20 14.10
C GLU A 193 8.76 4.87 14.81
N GLY A 194 9.74 4.88 15.70
CA GLY A 194 10.25 3.69 16.36
C GLY A 194 11.57 3.93 17.07
N TYR A 195 12.30 2.87 17.43
CA TYR A 195 13.53 3.00 18.19
C TYR A 195 14.58 1.95 17.79
N ASP A 196 15.86 2.28 17.98
CA ASP A 196 16.99 1.36 17.83
C ASP A 196 17.42 0.74 19.17
N THR A 197 17.22 1.45 20.28
CA THR A 197 17.58 0.99 21.63
C THR A 197 16.62 1.54 22.67
N LEU A 198 16.26 0.70 23.64
CA LEU A 198 15.45 1.11 24.80
C LEU A 198 16.20 2.02 25.78
N LEU A 199 17.53 2.17 25.62
CA LEU A 199 18.34 2.94 26.55
C LEU A 199 18.09 4.46 26.48
N ASN A 200 17.56 4.95 25.36
CA ASN A 200 17.25 6.36 25.14
C ASN A 200 15.77 6.60 24.77
N THR A 201 14.91 5.58 24.92
CA THR A 201 13.53 5.62 24.44
C THR A 201 12.52 5.62 25.59
N ASN A 202 11.57 6.54 25.57
CA ASN A 202 10.40 6.52 26.42
C ASN A 202 9.20 5.98 25.64
N LEU A 203 9.05 4.65 25.58
CA LEU A 203 8.03 3.95 24.80
C LEU A 203 6.61 4.48 25.02
N LYS A 204 6.26 4.77 26.28
CA LYS A 204 4.91 5.26 26.59
C LYS A 204 4.69 6.63 25.95
N GLN A 205 5.63 7.54 26.18
CA GLN A 205 5.54 8.90 25.67
C GLN A 205 5.50 8.94 24.15
N GLU A 206 6.37 8.20 23.49
CA GLU A 206 6.42 8.16 22.01
C GLU A 206 5.13 7.62 21.41
N LYS A 207 4.56 6.53 21.99
CA LYS A 207 3.27 6.01 21.51
C LYS A 207 2.11 6.96 21.80
N ASP A 208 2.10 7.66 22.94
CA ASP A 208 1.10 8.69 23.25
C ASP A 208 1.22 9.87 22.25
N GLN A 209 2.45 10.28 21.91
CA GLN A 209 2.71 11.32 20.90
C GLN A 209 2.19 10.89 19.52
N LEU A 210 2.51 9.66 19.08
CA LEU A 210 2.03 9.12 17.79
C LEU A 210 0.50 9.06 17.75
N GLY A 211 -0.13 8.55 18.81
CA GLY A 211 -1.60 8.52 18.92
C GLY A 211 -2.21 9.92 18.85
N ARG A 212 -1.60 10.90 19.54
CA ARG A 212 -2.06 12.31 19.45
C ARG A 212 -1.86 12.90 18.07
N PHE A 213 -0.73 12.60 17.41
CA PHE A 213 -0.45 13.08 16.06
C PHE A 213 -1.52 12.60 15.07
N ILE A 214 -1.83 11.29 15.08
CA ILE A 214 -2.85 10.71 14.19
C ILE A 214 -4.23 11.29 14.52
N SER A 215 -4.57 11.47 15.80
CA SER A 215 -5.81 12.14 16.21
C SER A 215 -5.92 13.55 15.63
N LEU A 216 -4.83 14.34 15.64
CA LEU A 216 -4.78 15.67 15.03
C LEU A 216 -5.00 15.65 13.51
N VAL A 217 -4.48 14.61 12.82
CA VAL A 217 -4.70 14.41 11.38
C VAL A 217 -6.18 14.13 11.10
N VAL A 218 -6.80 13.24 11.88
CA VAL A 218 -8.22 12.90 11.78
C VAL A 218 -9.11 14.13 12.09
N GLU A 219 -8.81 14.87 13.17
CA GLU A 219 -9.51 16.11 13.50
C GLU A 219 -9.43 17.12 12.33
N HIS A 220 -8.24 17.27 11.73
CA HIS A 220 -8.04 18.19 10.61
C HIS A 220 -8.74 17.71 9.33
N LYS A 221 -8.70 16.41 9.03
CA LYS A 221 -9.46 15.77 7.94
C LYS A 221 -10.93 16.18 8.00
N HIS A 222 -11.57 16.00 9.15
CA HIS A 222 -12.98 16.39 9.35
C HIS A 222 -13.20 17.90 9.22
N LYS A 223 -12.29 18.69 9.78
CA LYS A 223 -12.36 20.16 9.71
C LYS A 223 -12.37 20.70 8.27
N ILE A 224 -11.56 20.10 7.38
CA ILE A 224 -11.47 20.54 5.97
C ILE A 224 -12.49 19.87 5.06
N GLY A 225 -13.27 18.90 5.58
CA GLY A 225 -14.24 18.13 4.79
C GLY A 225 -13.61 17.10 3.85
N PHE A 226 -12.42 16.59 4.15
CA PHE A 226 -11.81 15.53 3.37
C PHE A 226 -12.48 14.19 3.68
N ASN A 227 -13.16 13.60 2.70
CA ASN A 227 -13.91 12.35 2.85
C ASN A 227 -13.08 11.09 2.59
N GLY A 228 -11.82 11.24 2.16
CA GLY A 228 -10.91 10.13 1.92
C GLY A 228 -10.50 9.41 3.21
N LEU A 229 -9.92 8.23 3.08
CA LEU A 229 -9.39 7.47 4.21
C LEU A 229 -8.05 8.07 4.68
N ILE A 230 -7.80 8.01 5.99
CA ILE A 230 -6.45 8.09 6.55
C ILE A 230 -5.95 6.66 6.67
N LEU A 231 -4.77 6.40 6.12
CA LEU A 231 -4.16 5.08 6.06
C LEU A 231 -2.83 5.08 6.79
N ILE A 232 -2.56 4.05 7.59
CA ILE A 232 -1.23 3.76 8.13
C ILE A 232 -0.65 2.59 7.34
N GLU A 233 0.63 2.69 7.01
CA GLU A 233 1.34 1.64 6.31
C GLU A 233 2.25 0.88 7.26
N PRO A 234 1.94 -0.41 7.55
CA PRO A 234 2.73 -1.23 8.44
C PRO A 234 4.12 -1.52 7.88
N LYS A 235 5.12 -1.50 8.76
CA LYS A 235 6.47 -2.00 8.49
C LYS A 235 7.14 -2.42 9.80
N PRO A 236 7.77 -3.63 9.89
CA PRO A 236 8.32 -4.11 11.17
C PRO A 236 9.63 -3.44 11.55
N HIS A 237 10.46 -3.15 10.60
CA HIS A 237 11.80 -2.57 10.74
C HIS A 237 12.28 -1.98 9.40
N GLU A 238 13.46 -1.35 9.41
CA GLU A 238 14.09 -0.73 8.25
C GLU A 238 13.33 0.53 7.76
N PRO A 239 13.89 1.70 8.00
CA PRO A 239 15.26 1.96 8.50
C PRO A 239 15.40 1.89 10.04
N THR A 240 14.34 1.97 10.80
CA THR A 240 14.35 1.89 12.26
C THR A 240 14.30 0.43 12.70
N LYS A 241 15.07 0.05 13.72
CA LYS A 241 15.18 -1.35 14.15
C LYS A 241 13.86 -1.94 14.65
N HIS A 242 13.07 -1.13 15.36
CA HIS A 242 11.78 -1.50 15.92
C HIS A 242 10.77 -0.41 15.62
N GLN A 243 9.99 -0.56 14.56
CA GLN A 243 8.92 0.36 14.22
C GLN A 243 7.66 0.09 15.05
N TYR A 244 6.91 1.15 15.37
CA TYR A 244 5.68 1.02 16.18
C TYR A 244 4.51 0.45 15.39
N ASP A 245 4.54 0.54 14.08
CA ASP A 245 3.55 0.06 13.13
C ASP A 245 3.93 -1.29 12.50
N PHE A 246 4.37 -2.25 13.34
CA PHE A 246 5.02 -3.51 12.96
C PHE A 246 4.23 -4.32 11.90
N ASP A 247 2.93 -4.55 12.12
CA ASP A 247 2.01 -5.33 11.30
C ASP A 247 0.56 -4.87 11.52
N VAL A 248 -0.39 -5.49 10.82
CA VAL A 248 -1.82 -5.17 10.92
C VAL A 248 -2.36 -5.37 12.33
N ASP A 249 -1.99 -6.46 13.02
CA ASP A 249 -2.43 -6.73 14.39
C ASP A 249 -1.94 -5.65 15.37
N THR A 250 -0.68 -5.27 15.26
CA THR A 250 -0.06 -4.22 16.09
C THR A 250 -0.76 -2.88 15.86
N ILE A 251 -1.01 -2.52 14.60
CA ILE A 251 -1.74 -1.28 14.26
C ILE A 251 -3.17 -1.33 14.81
N TYR A 252 -3.88 -2.45 14.64
CA TYR A 252 -5.24 -2.56 15.15
C TYR A 252 -5.30 -2.37 16.67
N GLY A 253 -4.41 -3.03 17.41
CA GLY A 253 -4.30 -2.83 18.86
C GLY A 253 -3.97 -1.39 19.25
N PHE A 254 -3.08 -0.73 18.51
CA PHE A 254 -2.74 0.68 18.70
C PHE A 254 -3.94 1.60 18.42
N LEU A 255 -4.65 1.38 17.31
CA LEU A 255 -5.83 2.16 16.95
C LEU A 255 -6.95 2.02 18.00
N GLN A 256 -7.20 0.79 18.49
CA GLN A 256 -8.17 0.56 19.57
C GLN A 256 -7.77 1.28 20.87
N HIS A 257 -6.47 1.25 21.22
CA HIS A 257 -5.98 1.94 22.43
C HIS A 257 -6.23 3.45 22.40
N HIS A 258 -6.18 4.05 21.20
CA HIS A 258 -6.38 5.49 21.00
C HIS A 258 -7.79 5.85 20.49
N GLY A 259 -8.70 4.88 20.32
CA GLY A 259 -10.07 5.10 19.83
C GLY A 259 -10.14 5.56 18.37
N LEU A 260 -9.20 5.10 17.54
CA LEU A 260 -9.04 5.52 16.14
C LEU A 260 -9.42 4.42 15.12
N GLU A 261 -9.84 3.23 15.57
CA GLU A 261 -10.10 2.06 14.72
C GLU A 261 -11.25 2.25 13.72
N LYS A 262 -12.09 3.27 13.93
CA LYS A 262 -13.18 3.62 12.99
C LYS A 262 -12.79 4.71 11.99
N GLU A 263 -11.70 5.42 12.25
CA GLU A 263 -11.26 6.60 11.47
C GLU A 263 -10.08 6.28 10.55
N VAL A 264 -9.25 5.31 10.94
CA VAL A 264 -8.00 4.98 10.28
C VAL A 264 -8.04 3.55 9.78
N LYS A 265 -7.47 3.32 8.60
CA LYS A 265 -7.30 2.00 7.99
C LYS A 265 -5.83 1.77 7.66
N VAL A 266 -5.53 0.65 7.00
CA VAL A 266 -4.16 0.30 6.63
C VAL A 266 -3.95 0.34 5.11
N ASN A 267 -2.72 0.69 4.72
CA ASN A 267 -2.16 0.55 3.39
C ASN A 267 -1.10 -0.55 3.47
N ILE A 268 -1.38 -1.74 2.95
CA ILE A 268 -0.54 -2.92 3.18
C ILE A 268 0.46 -3.06 2.04
N GLU A 269 1.76 -3.09 2.37
CA GLU A 269 2.80 -3.39 1.40
C GLU A 269 3.22 -4.86 1.46
N SER A 270 3.33 -5.50 0.29
CA SER A 270 3.68 -6.92 0.19
C SER A 270 5.05 -7.24 0.79
N ASN A 271 6.08 -6.43 0.48
CA ASN A 271 7.42 -6.67 1.04
C ASN A 271 7.46 -6.44 2.56
N HIS A 272 6.74 -5.45 3.08
CA HIS A 272 6.63 -5.20 4.51
C HIS A 272 5.97 -6.38 5.25
N ALA A 273 4.93 -6.99 4.66
CA ALA A 273 4.31 -8.20 5.21
C ALA A 273 5.34 -9.35 5.34
N THR A 274 6.13 -9.60 4.30
CA THR A 274 7.15 -10.66 4.34
C THR A 274 8.30 -10.35 5.30
N LEU A 275 8.68 -9.09 5.47
CA LEU A 275 9.65 -8.65 6.47
C LEU A 275 9.14 -8.84 7.91
N SER A 276 7.84 -8.75 8.15
CA SER A 276 7.24 -9.05 9.47
C SER A 276 7.11 -10.55 9.75
N GLY A 277 7.44 -11.41 8.79
CA GLY A 277 7.33 -12.87 8.88
C GLY A 277 5.95 -13.42 8.53
N HIS A 278 5.10 -12.59 7.91
CA HIS A 278 3.77 -12.96 7.44
C HIS A 278 3.75 -13.18 5.93
N SER A 279 2.76 -13.92 5.43
CA SER A 279 2.45 -13.90 4.01
C SER A 279 1.60 -12.67 3.68
N PHE A 280 1.64 -12.23 2.43
CA PHE A 280 0.91 -11.03 2.01
C PHE A 280 -0.61 -11.18 2.18
N GLU A 281 -1.16 -12.34 1.82
CA GLU A 281 -2.57 -12.63 2.00
C GLU A 281 -3.00 -12.70 3.48
N HIS A 282 -2.07 -13.03 4.41
CA HIS A 282 -2.34 -12.99 5.86
C HIS A 282 -2.67 -11.57 6.32
N GLU A 283 -1.81 -10.60 6.01
CA GLU A 283 -2.02 -9.20 6.38
C GLU A 283 -3.33 -8.64 5.82
N ILE A 284 -3.65 -8.98 4.55
CA ILE A 284 -4.90 -8.57 3.93
C ILE A 284 -6.11 -9.20 4.64
N ALA A 285 -6.03 -10.51 4.92
CA ALA A 285 -7.12 -11.23 5.58
C ALA A 285 -7.38 -10.68 7.00
N MET A 286 -6.32 -10.38 7.76
CA MET A 286 -6.43 -9.77 9.09
C MET A 286 -7.05 -8.37 9.01
N ALA A 287 -6.60 -7.53 8.08
CA ALA A 287 -7.14 -6.19 7.90
C ALA A 287 -8.62 -6.20 7.48
N VAL A 288 -9.03 -7.17 6.66
CA VAL A 288 -10.44 -7.37 6.27
C VAL A 288 -11.27 -7.81 7.47
N ASP A 289 -10.78 -8.75 8.28
CA ASP A 289 -11.47 -9.26 9.46
C ASP A 289 -11.68 -8.16 10.51
N PHE A 290 -10.66 -7.34 10.76
CA PHE A 290 -10.74 -6.19 11.67
C PHE A 290 -11.53 -5.00 11.09
N GLY A 291 -11.91 -5.02 9.80
CA GLY A 291 -12.61 -3.92 9.14
C GLY A 291 -11.75 -2.69 8.87
N ILE A 292 -10.42 -2.83 8.90
CA ILE A 292 -9.46 -1.75 8.66
C ILE A 292 -8.70 -1.84 7.33
N PHE A 293 -9.07 -2.75 6.43
CA PHE A 293 -8.48 -2.80 5.08
C PHE A 293 -8.78 -1.52 4.30
N GLY A 294 -7.76 -0.91 3.70
CA GLY A 294 -7.88 0.33 2.94
C GLY A 294 -7.28 0.29 1.54
N SER A 295 -5.98 0.09 1.44
CA SER A 295 -5.21 0.14 0.18
C SER A 295 -4.03 -0.83 0.22
N ILE A 296 -3.34 -0.96 -0.91
CA ILE A 296 -2.17 -1.82 -1.06
C ILE A 296 -1.04 -1.03 -1.73
N ASP A 297 0.17 -1.15 -1.19
CA ASP A 297 1.41 -0.86 -1.88
C ASP A 297 1.97 -2.17 -2.45
N MET A 298 1.91 -2.23 -3.78
CA MET A 298 2.11 -3.45 -4.52
C MET A 298 3.56 -3.57 -5.00
N ASN A 299 4.27 -4.50 -4.40
CA ASN A 299 5.62 -4.88 -4.80
C ASN A 299 5.89 -6.34 -4.43
N ARG A 300 7.11 -6.73 -4.31
CA ARG A 300 7.59 -7.97 -3.68
C ARG A 300 8.99 -7.78 -3.10
N GLY A 301 9.29 -8.55 -2.06
CA GLY A 301 10.62 -8.69 -1.53
C GLY A 301 11.48 -9.68 -2.31
N ASP A 302 12.73 -9.78 -1.90
CA ASP A 302 13.68 -10.81 -2.31
C ASP A 302 14.13 -11.59 -1.06
N PRO A 303 13.67 -12.83 -0.86
CA PRO A 303 14.02 -13.63 0.32
C PRO A 303 15.53 -13.89 0.47
N GLN A 304 16.29 -13.85 -0.62
CA GLN A 304 17.74 -14.04 -0.58
C GLN A 304 18.46 -12.81 -0.02
N ASN A 305 17.97 -11.60 -0.34
CA ASN A 305 18.51 -10.35 0.19
C ASN A 305 18.03 -10.08 1.62
N GLY A 306 16.77 -10.38 1.92
CA GLY A 306 16.19 -10.23 3.24
C GLY A 306 15.96 -8.80 3.71
N TRP A 307 15.99 -7.82 2.79
CA TRP A 307 15.65 -6.42 3.06
C TRP A 307 14.54 -5.92 2.12
N ASP A 308 14.14 -4.68 2.30
CA ASP A 308 13.16 -4.02 1.46
C ASP A 308 13.71 -3.73 0.07
N THR A 309 13.35 -4.56 -0.89
CA THR A 309 13.90 -4.51 -2.25
C THR A 309 12.99 -3.81 -3.26
N ASP A 310 11.73 -3.59 -2.93
CA ASP A 310 10.71 -2.93 -3.77
C ASP A 310 10.76 -3.42 -5.23
N GLN A 311 10.71 -4.73 -5.44
CA GLN A 311 10.67 -5.30 -6.77
C GLN A 311 9.24 -5.29 -7.32
N PHE A 312 9.10 -5.18 -8.64
CA PHE A 312 7.79 -5.36 -9.26
C PHE A 312 7.26 -6.77 -9.00
N PRO A 313 5.95 -6.93 -8.67
CA PRO A 313 5.35 -8.24 -8.39
C PRO A 313 5.37 -9.11 -9.66
N ASN A 314 5.61 -10.42 -9.49
CA ASN A 314 5.65 -11.39 -10.59
C ASN A 314 5.22 -12.80 -10.21
N ASP A 315 4.79 -13.04 -8.97
CA ASP A 315 4.28 -14.33 -8.51
C ASP A 315 2.75 -14.38 -8.64
N LEU A 316 2.26 -15.24 -9.53
CA LEU A 316 0.83 -15.35 -9.78
C LEU A 316 0.06 -15.92 -8.58
N THR A 317 0.65 -16.86 -7.85
CA THR A 317 -0.03 -17.49 -6.71
C THR A 317 -0.20 -16.52 -5.57
N GLU A 318 0.86 -15.80 -5.20
CA GLU A 318 0.82 -14.75 -4.17
C GLU A 318 -0.23 -13.68 -4.51
N ILE A 319 -0.18 -13.13 -5.73
CA ILE A 319 -1.12 -12.10 -6.18
C ILE A 319 -2.56 -12.64 -6.24
N THR A 320 -2.76 -13.88 -6.66
CA THR A 320 -4.09 -14.51 -6.69
C THR A 320 -4.68 -14.62 -5.28
N LEU A 321 -3.90 -15.09 -4.32
CA LEU A 321 -4.35 -15.22 -2.92
C LEU A 321 -4.62 -13.85 -2.30
N ALA A 322 -3.75 -12.87 -2.51
CA ALA A 322 -3.94 -11.51 -2.06
C ALA A 322 -5.27 -10.93 -2.59
N LEU A 323 -5.49 -10.98 -3.90
CA LEU A 323 -6.70 -10.46 -4.54
C LEU A 323 -7.95 -11.29 -4.18
N TYR A 324 -7.80 -12.60 -3.89
CA TYR A 324 -8.90 -13.42 -3.38
C TYR A 324 -9.43 -12.86 -2.05
N TYR A 325 -8.54 -12.51 -1.10
CA TYR A 325 -8.97 -11.93 0.19
C TYR A 325 -9.46 -10.49 0.04
N VAL A 326 -8.88 -9.69 -0.85
CA VAL A 326 -9.42 -8.36 -1.20
C VAL A 326 -10.86 -8.48 -1.71
N LEU A 327 -11.11 -9.35 -2.69
CA LEU A 327 -12.45 -9.56 -3.27
C LEU A 327 -13.43 -10.15 -2.27
N LYS A 328 -12.99 -11.12 -1.44
CA LYS A 328 -13.78 -11.70 -0.36
C LYS A 328 -14.19 -10.66 0.68
N GLY A 329 -13.36 -9.64 0.91
CA GLY A 329 -13.64 -8.49 1.76
C GLY A 329 -14.52 -7.41 1.10
N GLY A 330 -14.98 -7.61 -0.16
CA GLY A 330 -15.82 -6.66 -0.89
C GLY A 330 -15.07 -5.77 -1.87
N GLY A 331 -13.76 -5.95 -2.02
CA GLY A 331 -12.90 -5.16 -2.92
C GLY A 331 -12.47 -3.81 -2.33
N PHE A 332 -11.78 -3.03 -3.14
CA PHE A 332 -11.42 -1.67 -2.77
C PHE A 332 -12.64 -0.74 -2.73
N THR A 333 -12.65 0.18 -1.78
CA THR A 333 -13.57 1.32 -1.74
C THR A 333 -12.95 2.54 -2.42
N SER A 334 -12.14 3.31 -1.68
CA SER A 334 -11.36 4.43 -2.22
C SER A 334 -9.87 4.11 -2.43
N GLY A 335 -9.35 3.04 -1.81
CA GLY A 335 -7.99 2.56 -2.02
C GLY A 335 -7.79 1.89 -3.39
N GLY A 336 -6.62 1.29 -3.58
CA GLY A 336 -6.24 0.60 -4.81
C GLY A 336 -4.88 -0.07 -4.65
N ASN A 337 -4.25 -0.39 -5.78
CA ASN A 337 -2.90 -0.96 -5.84
C ASN A 337 -1.93 0.12 -6.34
N ASN A 338 -1.17 0.74 -5.46
CA ASN A 338 -0.06 1.59 -5.85
C ASN A 338 1.18 0.72 -6.09
N PHE A 339 1.88 0.90 -7.20
CA PHE A 339 3.13 0.19 -7.45
C PHE A 339 4.28 0.87 -6.70
N ASP A 340 4.44 0.52 -5.43
CA ASP A 340 5.62 0.89 -4.64
C ASP A 340 6.80 0.01 -5.02
N ALA A 341 7.22 0.14 -6.27
CA ALA A 341 8.20 -0.72 -6.90
C ALA A 341 9.16 0.08 -7.77
N LYS A 342 10.43 -0.34 -7.77
CA LYS A 342 11.50 0.31 -8.55
C LYS A 342 12.17 -0.68 -9.49
N VAL A 343 12.61 -0.18 -10.65
CA VAL A 343 13.47 -0.95 -11.55
C VAL A 343 14.82 -1.21 -10.87
N ARG A 344 15.54 -2.24 -11.28
CA ARG A 344 16.88 -2.52 -10.71
C ARG A 344 17.90 -1.50 -11.22
N ARG A 345 18.98 -1.24 -10.45
CA ARG A 345 20.02 -0.26 -10.78
C ARG A 345 20.74 -0.53 -12.11
N GLN A 346 20.61 -1.73 -12.69
CA GLN A 346 21.13 -2.07 -14.02
C GLN A 346 20.13 -1.81 -15.15
N SER A 347 18.88 -1.51 -14.84
CA SER A 347 17.79 -1.23 -15.79
C SER A 347 17.75 0.27 -16.07
N ILE A 348 18.61 0.73 -16.95
CA ILE A 348 18.92 2.15 -17.13
C ILE A 348 18.19 2.82 -18.30
N ASP A 349 17.53 2.04 -19.16
CA ASP A 349 16.85 2.57 -20.32
C ASP A 349 15.43 3.09 -19.96
N PRO A 350 14.94 4.13 -20.66
CA PRO A 350 13.57 4.64 -20.45
C PRO A 350 12.48 3.55 -20.55
N ALA A 351 12.71 2.57 -21.44
CA ALA A 351 11.80 1.44 -21.66
C ALA A 351 11.67 0.50 -20.42
N ASP A 352 12.72 0.41 -19.59
CA ASP A 352 12.71 -0.47 -18.42
C ASP A 352 11.62 -0.11 -17.41
N LEU A 353 11.30 1.20 -17.28
CA LEU A 353 10.18 1.64 -16.44
C LEU A 353 8.85 1.09 -16.93
N PHE A 354 8.66 1.04 -18.26
CA PHE A 354 7.45 0.46 -18.85
C PHE A 354 7.43 -1.06 -18.69
N TYR A 355 8.55 -1.76 -18.93
CA TYR A 355 8.62 -3.21 -18.76
C TYR A 355 8.27 -3.65 -17.34
N GLY A 356 8.80 -2.95 -16.33
CA GLY A 356 8.48 -3.24 -14.93
C GLY A 356 6.98 -3.10 -14.65
N HIS A 357 6.38 -1.96 -15.03
CA HIS A 357 4.96 -1.72 -14.81
C HIS A 357 4.06 -2.65 -15.65
N ILE A 358 4.37 -2.87 -16.93
CA ILE A 358 3.57 -3.78 -17.78
C ILE A 358 3.52 -5.19 -17.18
N GLY A 359 4.68 -5.73 -16.76
CA GLY A 359 4.72 -7.05 -16.11
C GLY A 359 3.90 -7.11 -14.83
N ALA A 360 4.01 -6.08 -13.99
CA ALA A 360 3.26 -5.97 -12.74
C ALA A 360 1.74 -5.80 -12.98
N ILE A 361 1.35 -4.98 -13.93
CA ILE A 361 -0.05 -4.78 -14.31
C ILE A 361 -0.67 -6.08 -14.82
N ASP A 362 0.04 -6.79 -15.69
CA ASP A 362 -0.45 -8.06 -16.26
C ASP A 362 -0.54 -9.17 -15.21
N ILE A 363 0.39 -9.25 -14.26
CA ILE A 363 0.29 -10.26 -13.20
C ILE A 363 -0.90 -9.99 -12.26
N LEU A 364 -1.17 -8.71 -11.94
CA LEU A 364 -2.36 -8.32 -11.18
C LEU A 364 -3.66 -8.64 -11.95
N ALA A 365 -3.67 -8.39 -13.25
CA ALA A 365 -4.82 -8.73 -14.09
C ALA A 365 -5.09 -10.22 -14.12
N ARG A 366 -4.04 -11.06 -14.25
CA ARG A 366 -4.16 -12.53 -14.17
C ARG A 366 -4.63 -12.97 -12.79
N GLY A 367 -4.02 -12.44 -11.73
CA GLY A 367 -4.41 -12.74 -10.34
C GLY A 367 -5.86 -12.39 -10.05
N LEU A 368 -6.35 -11.25 -10.57
CA LEU A 368 -7.76 -10.87 -10.46
C LEU A 368 -8.70 -11.89 -11.13
N LEU A 369 -8.34 -12.35 -12.32
CA LEU A 369 -9.15 -13.35 -13.05
C LEU A 369 -9.17 -14.68 -12.30
N SER A 370 -8.02 -15.14 -11.80
CA SER A 370 -7.89 -16.35 -11.01
C SER A 370 -8.65 -16.26 -9.69
N ALA A 371 -8.51 -15.16 -8.95
CA ALA A 371 -9.21 -14.92 -7.69
C ALA A 371 -10.74 -14.87 -7.87
N ALA A 372 -11.21 -14.21 -8.93
CA ALA A 372 -12.63 -14.17 -9.27
C ALA A 372 -13.17 -15.57 -9.57
N ALA A 373 -12.46 -16.36 -10.38
CA ALA A 373 -12.83 -17.74 -10.70
C ALA A 373 -12.84 -18.64 -9.45
N MET A 374 -11.90 -18.47 -8.51
CA MET A 374 -11.89 -19.18 -7.23
C MET A 374 -13.12 -18.84 -6.37
N LEU A 375 -13.52 -17.56 -6.35
CA LEU A 375 -14.72 -17.11 -5.62
C LEU A 375 -16.00 -17.67 -6.25
N GLU A 376 -16.12 -17.61 -7.56
CA GLU A 376 -17.28 -18.15 -8.29
C GLU A 376 -17.37 -19.68 -8.18
N GLY A 377 -16.25 -20.39 -8.19
CA GLY A 377 -16.16 -21.83 -7.97
C GLY A 377 -16.61 -22.26 -6.59
N GLY A 378 -16.41 -21.42 -5.57
CA GLY A 378 -16.94 -21.59 -4.21
C GLY A 378 -16.39 -22.77 -3.41
N GLU A 379 -15.41 -23.54 -3.94
CA GLU A 379 -14.87 -24.74 -3.29
C GLU A 379 -14.23 -24.41 -1.93
N LEU A 380 -13.39 -23.38 -1.86
CA LEU A 380 -12.74 -22.95 -0.62
C LEU A 380 -13.74 -22.48 0.43
N LYS A 381 -14.73 -21.68 0.00
CA LYS A 381 -15.82 -21.24 0.90
C LYS A 381 -16.61 -22.42 1.42
N SER A 382 -17.00 -23.34 0.56
CA SER A 382 -17.76 -24.54 0.93
C SER A 382 -17.01 -25.41 1.94
N PHE A 383 -15.70 -25.56 1.76
CA PHE A 383 -14.84 -26.30 2.70
C PHE A 383 -14.85 -25.64 4.09
N VAL A 384 -14.65 -24.32 4.15
CA VAL A 384 -14.65 -23.55 5.40
C VAL A 384 -16.04 -23.66 6.08
N ASP A 385 -17.12 -23.45 5.35
CA ASP A 385 -18.48 -23.53 5.88
C ASP A 385 -18.75 -24.90 6.50
N GLN A 386 -18.34 -25.99 5.84
CA GLN A 386 -18.51 -27.36 6.35
C GLN A 386 -17.62 -27.62 7.57
N ARG A 387 -16.38 -27.11 7.58
CA ARG A 387 -15.44 -27.27 8.69
C ARG A 387 -15.98 -26.69 9.99
N TYR A 388 -16.67 -25.56 9.93
CA TYR A 388 -17.18 -24.81 11.07
C TYR A 388 -18.69 -25.00 11.27
N ALA A 389 -19.38 -25.85 10.49
CA ALA A 389 -20.83 -26.03 10.53
C ALA A 389 -21.40 -26.32 11.92
N ARG A 390 -20.70 -27.10 12.75
CA ARG A 390 -21.12 -27.43 14.11
C ARG A 390 -21.20 -26.24 15.06
N TRP A 391 -20.49 -25.15 14.78
CA TRP A 391 -20.60 -23.91 15.54
C TRP A 391 -21.93 -23.17 15.31
N GLN A 392 -22.75 -23.66 14.34
CA GLN A 392 -24.12 -23.18 14.12
C GLN A 392 -25.18 -23.91 14.93
N GLU A 393 -24.81 -24.99 15.64
CA GLU A 393 -25.69 -25.71 16.56
C GLU A 393 -25.96 -24.86 17.82
N ASP A 394 -27.17 -24.97 18.44
CA ASP A 394 -27.57 -24.12 19.55
C ASP A 394 -26.61 -24.21 20.77
N SER A 395 -26.13 -25.41 21.07
CA SER A 395 -25.14 -25.65 22.14
C SER A 395 -23.84 -24.83 21.92
N ALA A 396 -23.31 -24.86 20.71
CA ALA A 396 -22.08 -24.13 20.35
C ALA A 396 -22.32 -22.62 20.29
N LYS A 397 -23.45 -22.18 19.74
CA LYS A 397 -23.85 -20.74 19.74
C LYS A 397 -23.94 -20.19 21.16
N SER A 398 -24.48 -20.97 22.12
CA SER A 398 -24.60 -20.53 23.52
C SER A 398 -23.23 -20.20 24.15
N ILE A 399 -22.17 -20.89 23.71
CA ILE A 399 -20.77 -20.63 24.15
C ILE A 399 -20.31 -19.28 23.61
N LEU A 400 -20.43 -19.07 22.28
CA LEU A 400 -19.93 -17.86 21.61
C LEU A 400 -20.70 -16.60 22.06
N GLU A 401 -21.99 -16.73 22.34
CA GLU A 401 -22.85 -15.64 22.81
C GLU A 401 -22.70 -15.34 24.31
N GLY A 402 -21.78 -16.03 25.02
CA GLY A 402 -21.52 -15.83 26.44
C GLY A 402 -22.66 -16.27 27.36
N ARG A 403 -23.59 -17.11 26.89
CA ARG A 403 -24.71 -17.63 27.68
C ARG A 403 -24.34 -18.85 28.51
N ALA A 404 -23.25 -19.56 28.18
CA ALA A 404 -22.77 -20.72 28.91
C ALA A 404 -21.53 -20.35 29.76
N SER A 405 -21.53 -20.72 31.03
CA SER A 405 -20.38 -20.61 31.91
C SER A 405 -19.38 -21.75 31.66
N LEU A 406 -18.10 -21.55 32.05
CA LEU A 406 -17.10 -22.62 31.98
C LEU A 406 -17.53 -23.88 32.71
N ALA A 407 -18.15 -23.75 33.91
CA ALA A 407 -18.66 -24.88 34.68
C ALA A 407 -19.77 -25.64 33.91
N ALA A 408 -20.76 -24.92 33.36
CA ALA A 408 -21.82 -25.54 32.59
C ALA A 408 -21.32 -26.28 31.33
N ILE A 409 -20.30 -25.70 30.63
CA ILE A 409 -19.65 -26.35 29.47
C ILE A 409 -18.95 -27.65 29.92
N ALA A 410 -18.17 -27.58 31.01
CA ALA A 410 -17.41 -28.72 31.52
C ALA A 410 -18.34 -29.85 32.05
N ASP A 411 -19.32 -29.51 32.87
CA ASP A 411 -20.29 -30.47 33.43
C ASP A 411 -21.11 -31.16 32.31
N GLY A 412 -21.52 -30.39 31.31
CA GLY A 412 -22.21 -30.94 30.13
C GLY A 412 -21.32 -31.90 29.33
N ALA A 413 -20.06 -31.53 29.10
CA ALA A 413 -19.13 -32.40 28.38
C ALA A 413 -18.87 -33.74 29.12
N VAL A 414 -18.81 -33.71 30.47
CA VAL A 414 -18.70 -34.91 31.31
C VAL A 414 -19.97 -35.73 31.26
N ALA A 415 -21.15 -35.09 31.37
CA ALA A 415 -22.45 -35.78 31.35
C ALA A 415 -22.68 -36.47 30.00
N ASP A 416 -22.28 -35.86 28.91
CA ASP A 416 -22.46 -36.39 27.54
C ASP A 416 -21.33 -37.33 27.12
N ASP A 417 -20.34 -37.58 27.99
CA ASP A 417 -19.15 -38.41 27.71
C ASP A 417 -18.45 -38.02 26.38
N VAL A 418 -18.25 -36.69 26.19
CA VAL A 418 -17.78 -36.15 24.92
C VAL A 418 -16.33 -36.56 24.63
N THR A 419 -16.12 -37.35 23.59
CA THR A 419 -14.80 -37.76 23.11
C THR A 419 -14.57 -37.24 21.67
N PRO A 420 -13.89 -36.08 21.50
CA PRO A 420 -13.68 -35.51 20.18
C PRO A 420 -12.79 -36.38 19.31
N VAL A 421 -13.20 -36.55 18.04
CA VAL A 421 -12.37 -37.20 17.01
C VAL A 421 -11.80 -36.12 16.10
N PRO A 422 -10.47 -36.04 15.92
CA PRO A 422 -9.86 -35.06 15.03
C PRO A 422 -10.35 -35.23 13.58
N ARG A 423 -10.59 -34.10 12.91
CA ARG A 423 -10.93 -34.07 11.47
C ARG A 423 -9.77 -33.47 10.70
N SER A 424 -9.56 -33.97 9.47
CA SER A 424 -8.52 -33.48 8.58
C SER A 424 -8.71 -31.99 8.26
N GLY A 425 -7.61 -31.23 8.25
CA GLY A 425 -7.54 -29.85 7.75
C GLY A 425 -7.41 -29.78 6.23
N SER A 426 -7.04 -30.90 5.60
CA SER A 426 -6.94 -31.05 4.12
C SER A 426 -6.10 -29.98 3.43
N GLN A 427 -5.04 -29.48 4.09
CA GLN A 427 -4.21 -28.38 3.61
C GLN A 427 -3.73 -28.60 2.18
N GLU A 428 -3.11 -29.76 1.90
CA GLU A 428 -2.54 -30.09 0.59
C GLU A 428 -3.61 -30.16 -0.51
N TYR A 429 -4.82 -30.60 -0.16
CA TYR A 429 -5.96 -30.58 -1.07
C TYR A 429 -6.38 -29.14 -1.42
N LEU A 430 -6.41 -28.24 -0.44
CA LEU A 430 -6.77 -26.83 -0.65
C LEU A 430 -5.70 -26.10 -1.46
N GLU A 431 -4.41 -26.39 -1.22
CA GLU A 431 -3.30 -25.88 -2.03
C GLU A 431 -3.41 -26.36 -3.48
N ASN A 432 -3.79 -27.62 -3.70
CA ASN A 432 -4.04 -28.15 -5.05
C ASN A 432 -5.25 -27.48 -5.73
N ILE A 433 -6.27 -27.03 -4.97
CA ILE A 433 -7.35 -26.23 -5.53
C ILE A 433 -6.78 -24.89 -6.06
N VAL A 434 -6.00 -24.17 -5.24
CA VAL A 434 -5.38 -22.90 -5.66
C VAL A 434 -4.51 -23.10 -6.90
N ALA A 435 -3.67 -24.14 -6.92
CA ALA A 435 -2.78 -24.44 -8.04
C ALA A 435 -3.52 -24.61 -9.38
N ARG A 436 -4.77 -25.10 -9.38
CA ARG A 436 -5.58 -25.21 -10.62
C ARG A 436 -5.95 -23.88 -11.25
N TYR A 437 -5.96 -22.80 -10.47
CA TYR A 437 -6.32 -21.46 -10.93
C TYR A 437 -5.10 -20.59 -11.25
N THR A 438 -3.90 -21.01 -10.86
CA THR A 438 -2.66 -20.23 -11.00
C THR A 438 -1.68 -20.82 -12.04
N THR A 439 -2.18 -21.58 -12.97
CA THR A 439 -1.41 -22.15 -14.10
C THR A 439 -1.35 -21.22 -15.32
#